data_d1304fceea19542c59fb5124fbb07a48
#
_entry.id   d1304fceea19542c59fb5124fbb07a48
#
_cell.length_a   1.000
_cell.length_b   1.000
_cell.length_c   1.000
_cell.angle_alpha   90.00
_cell.angle_beta   90.00
_cell.angle_gamma   90.00
#
_symmetry.space_group_name_H-M   'P 1'
#
loop_
_entity.id
_entity.type
_entity.pdbx_description
1 polymer ?
#
loop_
_entity_poly.entity_id
_entity_poly.type
_entity_poly.pdbx_seq_one_letter_code
_entity_poly.pdbx_strand_id
1 'polypeptide(L)'
;MNIYDIAKLSGVSIATVSRVINNSPKVSEKTKKKVWDVMNEYDYTPNVFARGLGLNSVKTVGLVCPDVSDRYMASAIAYLEKNLRKYGYDSILMCSGFDYEGKVEAVKILLDRRIDAMILVGSHYAGDCGQNDIQYLKDAAQKVPVVLMNGYVRIPGVYCVLTDNYKAVYDTVCNLIEVGRKKIVFLYDANSYSTTKKLEGYQDALIDNGLKVQEEYKVFMPNNVLKARDLLAKKKLDFDAVIASDDAMAVGALKYVHQINKSIPEDVNVVGFNNSELCVCCYPEMLSLIHI
;
A
#
# COMPACT_ATOMS: atom_id res chain seq x y z
N MET A 1 -25.03 29.63 -8.97
CA MET A 1 -26.36 29.10 -8.61
C MET A 1 -26.23 28.13 -7.43
N ASN A 2 -27.24 28.08 -6.56
CA ASN A 2 -27.24 27.20 -5.37
C ASN A 2 -28.58 26.43 -5.30
N ILE A 3 -28.70 25.52 -4.32
CA ILE A 3 -29.85 24.62 -4.14
C ILE A 3 -31.16 25.40 -3.89
N TYR A 4 -31.10 26.61 -3.32
CA TYR A 4 -32.26 27.47 -3.09
C TYR A 4 -32.79 28.02 -4.41
N ASP A 5 -31.89 28.36 -5.34
CA ASP A 5 -32.26 28.86 -6.68
C ASP A 5 -32.96 27.76 -7.48
N ILE A 6 -32.42 26.53 -7.45
CA ILE A 6 -33.03 25.37 -8.11
C ILE A 6 -34.42 25.07 -7.53
N ALA A 7 -34.58 25.13 -6.23
CA ALA A 7 -35.89 24.94 -5.59
C ALA A 7 -36.91 25.96 -6.05
N LYS A 8 -36.52 27.25 -6.12
CA LYS A 8 -37.35 28.35 -6.59
C LYS A 8 -37.74 28.18 -8.05
N LEU A 9 -36.77 27.91 -8.93
CA LEU A 9 -37.01 27.76 -10.38
C LEU A 9 -37.84 26.51 -10.71
N SER A 10 -37.59 25.40 -10.00
CA SER A 10 -38.38 24.18 -10.18
C SER A 10 -39.74 24.21 -9.43
N GLY A 11 -40.01 25.23 -8.61
CA GLY A 11 -41.28 25.37 -7.86
C GLY A 11 -41.51 24.24 -6.87
N VAL A 12 -40.45 23.74 -6.23
CA VAL A 12 -40.51 22.70 -5.19
C VAL A 12 -39.71 23.10 -3.94
N SER A 13 -39.90 22.41 -2.83
CA SER A 13 -39.11 22.69 -1.62
C SER A 13 -37.65 22.24 -1.78
N ILE A 14 -36.74 22.85 -1.03
CA ILE A 14 -35.32 22.45 -0.94
C ILE A 14 -35.20 20.97 -0.56
N ALA A 15 -36.05 20.53 0.36
CA ALA A 15 -36.09 19.10 0.76
C ALA A 15 -36.48 18.19 -0.41
N THR A 16 -37.34 18.65 -1.32
CA THR A 16 -37.70 17.91 -2.55
C THR A 16 -36.54 17.90 -3.53
N VAL A 17 -35.83 19.01 -3.75
CA VAL A 17 -34.62 19.05 -4.58
C VAL A 17 -33.57 18.08 -4.03
N SER A 18 -33.30 18.11 -2.74
CA SER A 18 -32.37 17.18 -2.07
C SER A 18 -32.76 15.71 -2.27
N ARG A 19 -34.06 15.38 -2.18
CA ARG A 19 -34.56 14.02 -2.43
C ARG A 19 -34.38 13.61 -3.90
N VAL A 20 -34.56 14.53 -4.85
CA VAL A 20 -34.31 14.27 -6.28
C VAL A 20 -32.85 14.00 -6.54
N ILE A 21 -31.95 14.83 -6.04
CA ILE A 21 -30.51 14.65 -6.13
C ILE A 21 -30.06 13.30 -5.57
N ASN A 22 -30.70 12.85 -4.48
CA ASN A 22 -30.41 11.58 -3.82
C ASN A 22 -31.23 10.39 -4.40
N ASN A 23 -31.90 10.59 -5.53
CA ASN A 23 -32.74 9.59 -6.21
C ASN A 23 -33.74 8.88 -5.28
N SER A 24 -34.34 9.62 -4.35
CA SER A 24 -35.26 9.07 -3.36
C SER A 24 -36.53 8.50 -4.03
N PRO A 25 -36.97 7.31 -3.65
CA PRO A 25 -38.24 6.74 -4.15
C PRO A 25 -39.48 7.50 -3.68
N LYS A 26 -39.34 8.42 -2.73
CA LYS A 26 -40.43 9.25 -2.19
C LYS A 26 -40.81 10.44 -3.10
N VAL A 27 -40.16 10.59 -4.26
CA VAL A 27 -40.43 11.66 -5.21
C VAL A 27 -40.88 11.05 -6.54
N SER A 28 -42.00 11.60 -7.10
CA SER A 28 -42.54 11.13 -8.38
C SER A 28 -41.56 11.40 -9.53
N GLU A 29 -41.58 10.55 -10.56
CA GLU A 29 -40.73 10.71 -11.75
C GLU A 29 -40.99 12.04 -12.47
N LYS A 30 -42.25 12.53 -12.47
CA LYS A 30 -42.61 13.86 -13.01
C LYS A 30 -41.86 14.98 -12.26
N THR A 31 -41.78 14.90 -10.94
CA THR A 31 -41.09 15.91 -10.12
C THR A 31 -39.56 15.78 -10.28
N LYS A 32 -39.03 14.54 -10.34
CA LYS A 32 -37.61 14.30 -10.62
C LYS A 32 -37.22 14.96 -11.95
N LYS A 33 -37.96 14.67 -13.02
CA LYS A 33 -37.70 15.24 -14.35
C LYS A 33 -37.67 16.76 -14.31
N LYS A 34 -38.69 17.40 -13.71
CA LYS A 34 -38.76 18.86 -13.61
C LYS A 34 -37.53 19.48 -12.94
N VAL A 35 -37.05 18.87 -11.86
CA VAL A 35 -35.87 19.38 -11.14
C VAL A 35 -34.60 19.15 -11.95
N TRP A 36 -34.45 17.99 -12.60
CA TRP A 36 -33.29 17.71 -13.46
C TRP A 36 -33.26 18.62 -14.68
N ASP A 37 -34.39 18.91 -15.30
CA ASP A 37 -34.49 19.84 -16.45
C ASP A 37 -33.98 21.25 -16.07
N VAL A 38 -34.37 21.76 -14.90
CA VAL A 38 -33.86 23.03 -14.38
C VAL A 38 -32.37 22.97 -14.06
N MET A 39 -31.89 21.88 -13.44
CA MET A 39 -30.45 21.70 -13.14
C MET A 39 -29.61 21.72 -14.42
N ASN A 40 -30.06 21.03 -15.45
CA ASN A 40 -29.38 20.98 -16.76
C ASN A 40 -29.42 22.31 -17.49
N GLU A 41 -30.55 23.01 -17.47
CA GLU A 41 -30.72 24.32 -18.11
C GLU A 41 -29.73 25.36 -17.56
N TYR A 42 -29.44 25.26 -16.26
CA TYR A 42 -28.60 26.25 -15.57
C TYR A 42 -27.19 25.70 -15.22
N ASP A 43 -26.80 24.55 -15.76
CA ASP A 43 -25.53 23.90 -15.53
C ASP A 43 -25.19 23.77 -14.01
N TYR A 44 -26.25 23.48 -13.22
CA TYR A 44 -26.08 23.33 -11.77
C TYR A 44 -25.63 21.91 -11.40
N THR A 45 -24.40 21.81 -10.92
CA THR A 45 -23.87 20.59 -10.35
C THR A 45 -24.08 20.57 -8.81
N PRO A 46 -24.78 19.57 -8.26
CA PRO A 46 -24.97 19.46 -6.82
C PRO A 46 -23.64 19.37 -6.08
N ASN A 47 -23.48 20.14 -5.02
CA ASN A 47 -22.32 20.07 -4.17
C ASN A 47 -22.31 18.70 -3.45
N VAL A 48 -21.28 17.89 -3.72
CA VAL A 48 -21.10 16.55 -3.15
C VAL A 48 -21.09 16.57 -1.63
N PHE A 49 -20.48 17.60 -1.03
CA PHE A 49 -20.46 17.78 0.43
C PHE A 49 -21.84 18.09 1.02
N ALA A 50 -22.66 18.90 0.33
CA ALA A 50 -24.04 19.18 0.75
C ALA A 50 -24.93 17.92 0.63
N ARG A 51 -24.62 17.06 -0.33
CA ARG A 51 -25.27 15.76 -0.52
C ARG A 51 -24.92 14.78 0.61
N GLY A 52 -23.67 14.76 1.05
CA GLY A 52 -23.17 13.92 2.15
C GLY A 52 -23.80 14.23 3.50
N LEU A 53 -24.15 15.50 3.78
CA LEU A 53 -24.82 15.92 5.01
C LEU A 53 -26.19 15.23 5.21
N GLY A 54 -26.90 14.90 4.13
CA GLY A 54 -28.20 14.21 4.19
C GLY A 54 -28.11 12.69 4.27
N LEU A 55 -26.97 12.09 3.88
CA LEU A 55 -26.79 10.64 3.80
C LEU A 55 -25.82 10.10 4.87
N ASN A 56 -25.23 10.97 5.67
CA ASN A 56 -24.16 10.63 6.64
C ASN A 56 -22.96 9.93 5.99
N SER A 57 -22.76 10.10 4.66
CA SER A 57 -21.67 9.54 3.88
C SER A 57 -21.38 10.42 2.66
N VAL A 58 -20.12 10.74 2.44
CA VAL A 58 -19.63 11.50 1.28
C VAL A 58 -19.16 10.60 0.13
N LYS A 59 -19.26 9.28 0.30
CA LYS A 59 -18.80 8.28 -0.67
C LYS A 59 -17.34 8.47 -1.06
N THR A 60 -16.48 8.81 -0.10
CA THR A 60 -15.06 9.08 -0.32
C THR A 60 -14.21 8.30 0.66
N VAL A 61 -13.18 7.62 0.14
CA VAL A 61 -12.19 6.88 0.92
C VAL A 61 -10.83 7.57 0.81
N GLY A 62 -10.18 7.78 1.95
CA GLY A 62 -8.80 8.26 1.99
C GLY A 62 -7.81 7.13 1.72
N LEU A 63 -6.90 7.33 0.78
CA LEU A 63 -5.77 6.44 0.52
C LEU A 63 -4.51 7.14 0.99
N VAL A 64 -3.72 6.48 1.83
CA VAL A 64 -2.45 7.03 2.33
C VAL A 64 -1.33 6.06 2.02
N CYS A 65 -0.23 6.53 1.43
CA CYS A 65 1.00 5.77 1.28
C CYS A 65 2.20 6.67 1.61
N PRO A 66 3.35 6.11 2.01
CA PRO A 66 4.54 6.92 2.24
C PRO A 66 5.04 7.63 0.98
N ASP A 67 5.15 6.90 -0.12
CA ASP A 67 5.67 7.40 -1.40
C ASP A 67 4.99 6.68 -2.58
N VAL A 68 4.27 7.42 -3.40
CA VAL A 68 3.58 6.88 -4.58
C VAL A 68 4.53 6.54 -5.73
N SER A 69 5.80 6.93 -5.66
CA SER A 69 6.82 6.52 -6.63
C SER A 69 7.32 5.07 -6.40
N ASP A 70 7.05 4.49 -5.24
CA ASP A 70 7.28 3.07 -4.97
C ASP A 70 6.34 2.21 -5.82
N ARG A 71 6.89 1.24 -6.54
CA ARG A 71 6.14 0.42 -7.51
C ARG A 71 5.03 -0.40 -6.88
N TYR A 72 5.31 -0.98 -5.71
CA TYR A 72 4.31 -1.75 -4.98
C TYR A 72 3.15 -0.85 -4.53
N MET A 73 3.47 0.29 -3.93
CA MET A 73 2.48 1.24 -3.46
C MET A 73 1.66 1.83 -4.61
N ALA A 74 2.32 2.21 -5.72
CA ALA A 74 1.65 2.69 -6.93
C ALA A 74 0.64 1.68 -7.48
N SER A 75 1.05 0.41 -7.60
CA SER A 75 0.18 -0.66 -8.10
C SER A 75 -0.99 -0.93 -7.16
N ALA A 76 -0.75 -0.95 -5.85
CA ALA A 76 -1.78 -1.13 -4.84
C ALA A 76 -2.80 0.03 -4.85
N ILE A 77 -2.33 1.29 -4.93
CA ILE A 77 -3.20 2.48 -5.02
C ILE A 77 -4.07 2.42 -6.28
N ALA A 78 -3.47 2.11 -7.44
CA ALA A 78 -4.20 2.01 -8.70
C ALA A 78 -5.30 0.92 -8.64
N TYR A 79 -4.98 -0.23 -8.05
CA TYR A 79 -5.94 -1.32 -7.85
C TYR A 79 -7.08 -0.91 -6.90
N LEU A 80 -6.75 -0.28 -5.77
CA LEU A 80 -7.73 0.18 -4.79
C LEU A 80 -8.65 1.24 -5.40
N GLU A 81 -8.10 2.26 -6.06
CA GLU A 81 -8.87 3.33 -6.71
C GLU A 81 -9.87 2.76 -7.72
N LYS A 82 -9.40 1.89 -8.62
CA LYS A 82 -10.25 1.23 -9.63
C LYS A 82 -11.42 0.47 -8.98
N ASN A 83 -11.17 -0.25 -7.88
CA ASN A 83 -12.22 -1.02 -7.22
C ASN A 83 -13.15 -0.13 -6.39
N LEU A 84 -12.65 0.88 -5.69
CA LEU A 84 -13.47 1.85 -4.97
C LEU A 84 -14.45 2.55 -5.92
N ARG A 85 -13.97 3.02 -7.07
CA ARG A 85 -14.82 3.61 -8.12
C ARG A 85 -15.91 2.67 -8.63
N LYS A 86 -15.58 1.37 -8.80
CA LYS A 86 -16.56 0.33 -9.18
C LYS A 86 -17.70 0.20 -8.17
N TYR A 87 -17.43 0.44 -6.88
CA TYR A 87 -18.42 0.44 -5.82
C TYR A 87 -19.03 1.82 -5.52
N GLY A 88 -18.75 2.83 -6.37
CA GLY A 88 -19.31 4.17 -6.25
C GLY A 88 -18.69 5.01 -5.15
N TYR A 89 -17.41 4.74 -4.82
CA TYR A 89 -16.61 5.57 -3.93
C TYR A 89 -15.56 6.33 -4.73
N ASP A 90 -15.40 7.61 -4.41
CA ASP A 90 -14.26 8.41 -4.82
C ASP A 90 -13.08 8.17 -3.87
N SER A 91 -11.86 8.50 -4.29
CA SER A 91 -10.69 8.38 -3.45
C SER A 91 -9.89 9.69 -3.38
N ILE A 92 -9.30 9.96 -2.21
CA ILE A 92 -8.36 11.05 -2.01
C ILE A 92 -7.03 10.42 -1.61
N LEU A 93 -5.99 10.61 -2.44
CA LEU A 93 -4.64 10.13 -2.17
C LEU A 93 -3.83 11.18 -1.41
N MET A 94 -3.14 10.74 -0.36
CA MET A 94 -2.14 11.51 0.37
C MET A 94 -0.84 10.72 0.45
N CYS A 95 0.29 11.39 0.13
CA CYS A 95 1.63 10.87 0.39
C CYS A 95 2.11 11.42 1.74
N SER A 96 2.34 10.53 2.70
CA SER A 96 2.69 10.93 4.07
C SER A 96 4.19 11.11 4.31
N GLY A 97 5.04 10.64 3.38
CA GLY A 97 6.43 10.40 3.73
C GLY A 97 6.56 9.24 4.73
N PHE A 98 7.77 9.07 5.25
CA PHE A 98 8.10 7.99 6.20
C PHE A 98 8.12 8.45 7.65
N ASP A 99 8.24 9.75 7.90
CA ASP A 99 8.31 10.34 9.23
C ASP A 99 6.94 10.36 9.94
N TYR A 100 6.98 10.51 11.26
CA TYR A 100 5.77 10.50 12.10
C TYR A 100 4.86 11.70 11.83
N GLU A 101 5.45 12.89 11.71
CA GLU A 101 4.74 14.15 11.51
C GLU A 101 3.93 14.12 10.21
N GLY A 102 4.54 13.64 9.11
CA GLY A 102 3.86 13.51 7.83
C GLY A 102 2.72 12.51 7.87
N LYS A 103 2.86 11.38 8.60
CA LYS A 103 1.76 10.42 8.82
C LYS A 103 0.59 11.05 9.56
N VAL A 104 0.88 11.78 10.64
CA VAL A 104 -0.13 12.51 11.43
C VAL A 104 -0.85 13.55 10.59
N GLU A 105 -0.11 14.34 9.81
CA GLU A 105 -0.67 15.41 8.97
C GLU A 105 -1.57 14.84 7.87
N ALA A 106 -1.10 13.83 7.14
CA ALA A 106 -1.88 13.18 6.08
C ALA A 106 -3.22 12.63 6.60
N VAL A 107 -3.19 11.94 7.74
CA VAL A 107 -4.39 11.41 8.39
C VAL A 107 -5.33 12.53 8.82
N LYS A 108 -4.81 13.60 9.44
CA LYS A 108 -5.60 14.75 9.88
C LYS A 108 -6.29 15.44 8.70
N ILE A 109 -5.58 15.72 7.61
CA ILE A 109 -6.15 16.35 6.41
C ILE A 109 -7.33 15.54 5.87
N LEU A 110 -7.20 14.22 5.81
CA LEU A 110 -8.26 13.35 5.30
C LEU A 110 -9.49 13.35 6.23
N LEU A 111 -9.27 13.30 7.54
CA LEU A 111 -10.37 13.36 8.52
C LEU A 111 -11.11 14.70 8.47
N ASP A 112 -10.39 15.81 8.28
CA ASP A 112 -10.99 17.14 8.12
C ASP A 112 -11.84 17.24 6.84
N ARG A 113 -11.57 16.42 5.82
CA ARG A 113 -12.37 16.25 4.60
C ARG A 113 -13.58 15.33 4.76
N ARG A 114 -13.82 14.80 5.97
CA ARG A 114 -14.98 13.94 6.30
C ARG A 114 -15.09 12.69 5.43
N ILE A 115 -13.98 12.02 5.17
CA ILE A 115 -13.98 10.73 4.47
C ILE A 115 -14.78 9.66 5.22
N ASP A 116 -15.29 8.65 4.51
CA ASP A 116 -16.07 7.55 5.09
C ASP A 116 -15.20 6.43 5.65
N ALA A 117 -14.00 6.25 5.12
CA ALA A 117 -13.01 5.25 5.56
C ALA A 117 -11.61 5.68 5.12
N MET A 118 -10.59 5.05 5.69
CA MET A 118 -9.19 5.28 5.36
C MET A 118 -8.48 3.95 5.08
N ILE A 119 -7.64 3.91 4.04
CA ILE A 119 -6.76 2.78 3.74
C ILE A 119 -5.32 3.28 3.77
N LEU A 120 -4.50 2.69 4.65
CA LEU A 120 -3.07 2.97 4.76
C LEU A 120 -2.31 1.85 4.06
N VAL A 121 -1.60 2.19 2.98
CA VAL A 121 -0.90 1.25 2.12
C VAL A 121 0.57 1.21 2.50
N GLY A 122 1.01 0.09 3.05
CA GLY A 122 2.40 -0.15 3.45
C GLY A 122 2.56 -0.47 4.93
N SER A 123 3.60 -1.23 5.23
CA SER A 123 3.89 -1.75 6.57
C SER A 123 4.46 -0.71 7.55
N HIS A 124 4.85 0.46 7.05
CA HIS A 124 5.42 1.56 7.84
C HIS A 124 4.42 2.23 8.82
N TYR A 125 3.12 1.97 8.64
CA TYR A 125 2.08 2.53 9.51
C TYR A 125 1.82 1.73 10.78
N ALA A 126 2.36 0.51 10.89
CA ALA A 126 2.20 -0.34 12.07
C ALA A 126 3.11 0.05 13.27
N GLY A 127 3.94 1.10 13.10
CA GLY A 127 4.96 1.51 14.06
C GLY A 127 6.24 0.68 13.94
N ASP A 128 7.35 1.31 14.28
CA ASP A 128 8.67 0.67 14.42
C ASP A 128 8.87 0.30 15.89
N CYS A 129 8.18 -0.75 16.39
CA CYS A 129 8.36 -1.29 17.75
C CYS A 129 8.14 -0.30 18.92
N GLY A 130 7.72 0.94 18.68
CA GLY A 130 7.43 1.95 19.71
C GLY A 130 5.94 2.24 19.82
N GLN A 131 5.35 2.10 21.01
CA GLN A 131 3.91 2.32 21.22
C GLN A 131 3.42 3.75 20.90
N ASN A 132 4.31 4.72 20.81
CA ASN A 132 3.98 6.13 20.57
C ASN A 132 3.71 6.45 19.10
N ASP A 133 4.22 5.65 18.15
CA ASP A 133 4.13 5.92 16.72
C ASP A 133 2.78 5.54 16.07
N ILE A 134 1.79 5.10 16.87
CA ILE A 134 0.48 4.67 16.35
C ILE A 134 -0.70 5.44 16.93
N GLN A 135 -0.45 6.53 17.66
CA GLN A 135 -1.54 7.31 18.27
C GLN A 135 -2.49 7.87 17.21
N TYR A 136 -1.96 8.36 16.08
CA TYR A 136 -2.75 8.85 14.96
C TYR A 136 -3.73 7.79 14.39
N LEU A 137 -3.37 6.50 14.43
CA LEU A 137 -4.26 5.40 14.02
C LEU A 137 -5.43 5.23 15.01
N LYS A 138 -5.16 5.34 16.31
CA LYS A 138 -6.20 5.28 17.36
C LYS A 138 -7.18 6.42 17.19
N ASP A 139 -6.66 7.63 16.95
CA ASP A 139 -7.48 8.83 16.78
C ASP A 139 -8.32 8.77 15.50
N ALA A 140 -7.76 8.24 14.42
CA ALA A 140 -8.48 8.02 13.16
C ALA A 140 -9.58 6.96 13.31
N ALA A 141 -9.27 5.83 13.95
CA ALA A 141 -10.20 4.72 14.13
C ALA A 141 -11.41 5.04 15.02
N GLN A 142 -11.33 6.08 15.84
CA GLN A 142 -12.48 6.61 16.58
C GLN A 142 -13.47 7.39 15.68
N LYS A 143 -13.02 7.83 14.50
CA LYS A 143 -13.81 8.69 13.61
C LYS A 143 -14.30 7.93 12.37
N VAL A 144 -13.45 7.09 11.80
CA VAL A 144 -13.74 6.31 10.58
C VAL A 144 -13.11 4.93 10.67
N PRO A 145 -13.65 3.90 9.98
CA PRO A 145 -12.95 2.63 9.79
C PRO A 145 -11.59 2.85 9.11
N VAL A 146 -10.56 2.20 9.64
CA VAL A 146 -9.20 2.25 9.10
C VAL A 146 -8.78 0.86 8.64
N VAL A 147 -8.30 0.74 7.41
CA VAL A 147 -7.69 -0.49 6.89
C VAL A 147 -6.19 -0.28 6.78
N LEU A 148 -5.42 -1.19 7.36
CA LEU A 148 -3.96 -1.18 7.30
C LEU A 148 -3.48 -2.36 6.45
N MET A 149 -2.75 -2.08 5.37
CA MET A 149 -2.20 -3.10 4.49
C MET A 149 -0.74 -3.41 4.85
N ASN A 150 -0.42 -4.70 4.95
CA ASN A 150 0.93 -5.22 5.29
C ASN A 150 1.48 -4.77 6.64
N GLY A 151 0.64 -4.30 7.55
CA GLY A 151 1.00 -3.94 8.91
C GLY A 151 0.01 -4.51 9.91
N TYR A 152 0.44 -4.82 11.11
CA TYR A 152 -0.41 -5.35 12.16
C TYR A 152 -0.39 -4.48 13.40
N VAL A 153 -1.58 -4.06 13.83
CA VAL A 153 -1.82 -3.37 15.10
C VAL A 153 -3.10 -3.90 15.74
N ARG A 154 -3.14 -3.90 17.06
CA ARG A 154 -4.32 -4.33 17.80
C ARG A 154 -5.07 -3.11 18.34
N ILE A 155 -5.82 -2.45 17.46
CA ILE A 155 -6.61 -1.24 17.76
C ILE A 155 -8.05 -1.48 17.32
N PRO A 156 -9.08 -1.27 18.17
CA PRO A 156 -10.48 -1.31 17.75
C PRO A 156 -10.74 -0.32 16.61
N GLY A 157 -11.44 -0.78 15.55
CA GLY A 157 -11.71 0.05 14.36
C GLY A 157 -10.59 0.08 13.32
N VAL A 158 -9.44 -0.59 13.59
CA VAL A 158 -8.40 -0.84 12.58
C VAL A 158 -8.47 -2.29 12.12
N TYR A 159 -8.58 -2.48 10.81
CA TYR A 159 -8.64 -3.77 10.13
C TYR A 159 -7.32 -4.00 9.40
N CYS A 160 -6.60 -5.07 9.75
CA CYS A 160 -5.30 -5.38 9.15
C CYS A 160 -5.46 -6.41 8.03
N VAL A 161 -4.95 -6.10 6.85
CA VAL A 161 -4.83 -7.02 5.71
C VAL A 161 -3.37 -7.41 5.58
N LEU A 162 -3.07 -8.68 5.80
CA LEU A 162 -1.73 -9.19 5.92
C LEU A 162 -1.44 -10.23 4.85
N THR A 163 -0.18 -10.32 4.48
CA THR A 163 0.42 -11.44 3.76
C THR A 163 1.30 -12.22 4.71
N ASP A 164 1.41 -13.52 4.51
CA ASP A 164 2.30 -14.34 5.32
C ASP A 164 3.76 -14.19 4.84
N ASN A 165 4.32 -13.03 5.17
CA ASN A 165 5.70 -12.67 4.82
C ASN A 165 6.72 -13.62 5.47
N TYR A 166 6.42 -14.13 6.66
CA TYR A 166 7.27 -15.10 7.35
C TYR A 166 7.36 -16.39 6.54
N LYS A 167 6.20 -17.00 6.26
CA LYS A 167 6.15 -18.27 5.54
C LYS A 167 6.74 -18.17 4.13
N ALA A 168 6.45 -17.09 3.41
CA ALA A 168 6.95 -16.87 2.06
C ALA A 168 8.51 -16.90 2.02
N VAL A 169 9.16 -16.21 2.96
CA VAL A 169 10.62 -16.19 3.02
C VAL A 169 11.17 -17.49 3.61
N TYR A 170 10.53 -18.05 4.64
CA TYR A 170 10.93 -19.33 5.22
C TYR A 170 10.98 -20.43 4.16
N ASP A 171 9.89 -20.63 3.42
CA ASP A 171 9.82 -21.65 2.36
C ASP A 171 10.87 -21.41 1.27
N THR A 172 11.10 -20.13 0.90
CA THR A 172 12.10 -19.78 -0.11
C THR A 172 13.53 -20.12 0.35
N VAL A 173 13.87 -19.83 1.60
CA VAL A 173 15.18 -20.19 2.17
C VAL A 173 15.34 -21.70 2.20
N CYS A 174 14.31 -22.45 2.63
CA CYS A 174 14.33 -23.92 2.61
C CYS A 174 14.59 -24.45 1.19
N ASN A 175 13.86 -23.96 0.19
CA ASN A 175 14.05 -24.37 -1.21
C ASN A 175 15.47 -24.05 -1.71
N LEU A 176 16.06 -22.91 -1.35
CA LEU A 176 17.43 -22.56 -1.70
C LEU A 176 18.43 -23.53 -1.05
N ILE A 177 18.19 -23.93 0.19
CA ILE A 177 19.04 -24.91 0.89
C ILE A 177 18.91 -26.30 0.24
N GLU A 178 17.72 -26.72 -0.13
CA GLU A 178 17.47 -28.00 -0.82
C GLU A 178 18.23 -28.11 -2.14
N VAL A 179 18.37 -26.99 -2.88
CA VAL A 179 19.19 -26.94 -4.12
C VAL A 179 20.67 -26.69 -3.83
N GLY A 180 21.10 -26.79 -2.58
CA GLY A 180 22.51 -26.79 -2.14
C GLY A 180 23.08 -25.42 -1.78
N ARG A 181 22.29 -24.36 -1.68
CA ARG A 181 22.77 -23.02 -1.28
C ARG A 181 23.00 -22.97 0.23
N LYS A 182 24.10 -22.35 0.65
CA LYS A 182 24.50 -22.30 2.07
C LYS A 182 24.89 -20.90 2.53
N LYS A 183 25.17 -20.00 1.62
CA LYS A 183 25.62 -18.63 1.88
C LYS A 183 24.56 -17.65 1.35
N ILE A 184 23.42 -17.62 2.05
CA ILE A 184 22.24 -16.87 1.61
C ILE A 184 22.25 -15.48 2.24
N VAL A 185 22.32 -14.43 1.42
CA VAL A 185 22.25 -13.03 1.87
C VAL A 185 20.80 -12.54 1.82
N PHE A 186 20.38 -11.82 2.84
CA PHE A 186 19.08 -11.15 2.89
C PHE A 186 19.23 -9.62 2.80
N LEU A 187 18.61 -9.01 1.79
CA LEU A 187 18.63 -7.57 1.55
C LEU A 187 17.31 -6.92 2.01
N TYR A 188 17.39 -5.85 2.78
CA TYR A 188 16.21 -5.13 3.27
C TYR A 188 16.47 -3.62 3.42
N ASP A 189 15.39 -2.82 3.42
CA ASP A 189 15.46 -1.35 3.36
C ASP A 189 14.74 -0.63 4.49
N ALA A 190 14.00 -1.36 5.32
CA ALA A 190 13.20 -0.77 6.38
C ALA A 190 13.10 -1.68 7.60
N ASN A 191 12.89 -1.08 8.77
CA ASN A 191 12.53 -1.78 10.00
C ASN A 191 11.01 -1.73 10.17
N SER A 192 10.28 -2.33 9.23
CA SER A 192 8.82 -2.37 9.22
C SER A 192 8.29 -3.73 9.68
N TYR A 193 7.00 -3.79 10.01
CA TYR A 193 6.34 -5.05 10.38
C TYR A 193 6.60 -6.16 9.33
N SER A 194 6.43 -5.87 8.04
CA SER A 194 6.62 -6.89 7.00
C SER A 194 8.07 -7.33 6.88
N THR A 195 9.02 -6.41 7.00
CA THR A 195 10.46 -6.73 6.98
C THR A 195 10.87 -7.57 8.18
N THR A 196 10.35 -7.24 9.37
CA THR A 196 10.60 -8.06 10.58
C THR A 196 10.12 -9.49 10.37
N LYS A 197 8.93 -9.70 9.83
CA LYS A 197 8.41 -11.04 9.54
C LYS A 197 9.22 -11.79 8.47
N LYS A 198 9.70 -11.09 7.44
CA LYS A 198 10.60 -11.65 6.43
C LYS A 198 11.93 -12.09 7.07
N LEU A 199 12.51 -11.24 7.93
CA LEU A 199 13.77 -11.56 8.63
C LEU A 199 13.61 -12.73 9.62
N GLU A 200 12.50 -12.79 10.35
CA GLU A 200 12.18 -13.94 11.21
C GLU A 200 12.13 -15.24 10.37
N GLY A 201 11.37 -15.24 9.27
CA GLY A 201 11.31 -16.40 8.38
C GLY A 201 12.68 -16.82 7.80
N TYR A 202 13.50 -15.85 7.41
CA TYR A 202 14.86 -16.10 6.94
C TYR A 202 15.73 -16.74 8.02
N GLN A 203 15.71 -16.21 9.24
CA GLN A 203 16.55 -16.70 10.34
C GLN A 203 16.12 -18.10 10.79
N ASP A 204 14.82 -18.31 10.99
CA ASP A 204 14.28 -19.59 11.45
C ASP A 204 14.54 -20.69 10.42
N ALA A 205 14.36 -20.41 9.12
CA ALA A 205 14.66 -21.38 8.07
C ALA A 205 16.14 -21.78 8.03
N LEU A 206 17.08 -20.86 8.26
CA LEU A 206 18.50 -21.20 8.36
C LEU A 206 18.77 -22.10 9.58
N ILE A 207 18.23 -21.75 10.75
CA ILE A 207 18.40 -22.48 12.00
C ILE A 207 17.84 -23.88 11.87
N ASP A 208 16.62 -24.04 11.39
CA ASP A 208 15.93 -25.32 11.26
C ASP A 208 16.65 -26.27 10.27
N ASN A 209 17.40 -25.72 9.32
CA ASN A 209 18.23 -26.48 8.38
C ASN A 209 19.72 -26.60 8.83
N GLY A 210 20.02 -26.25 10.06
CA GLY A 210 21.36 -26.42 10.65
C GLY A 210 22.42 -25.43 10.17
N LEU A 211 22.01 -24.32 9.54
CA LEU A 211 22.87 -23.23 9.10
C LEU A 211 22.94 -22.12 10.16
N LYS A 212 24.11 -21.47 10.23
CA LYS A 212 24.31 -20.37 11.17
C LYS A 212 23.76 -19.06 10.56
N VAL A 213 23.00 -18.32 11.34
CA VAL A 213 22.64 -16.93 11.01
C VAL A 213 23.87 -16.05 11.15
N GLN A 214 24.27 -15.40 10.09
CA GLN A 214 25.41 -14.49 10.06
C GLN A 214 24.90 -13.05 9.95
N GLU A 215 25.25 -12.19 10.89
CA GLU A 215 24.79 -10.78 10.91
C GLU A 215 25.23 -10.02 9.67
N GLU A 216 26.40 -10.30 9.12
CA GLU A 216 26.92 -9.69 7.90
C GLU A 216 26.09 -10.01 6.64
N TYR A 217 25.30 -11.11 6.67
CA TYR A 217 24.41 -11.50 5.58
C TYR A 217 23.02 -10.84 5.67
N LYS A 218 22.70 -10.18 6.76
CA LYS A 218 21.53 -9.32 6.88
C LYS A 218 21.92 -7.89 6.47
N VAL A 219 21.68 -7.51 5.23
CA VAL A 219 22.23 -6.28 4.67
C VAL A 219 21.13 -5.23 4.52
N PHE A 220 21.17 -4.22 5.39
CA PHE A 220 20.35 -3.03 5.25
C PHE A 220 20.88 -2.15 4.13
N MET A 221 19.99 -1.74 3.20
CA MET A 221 20.34 -0.92 2.05
C MET A 221 19.14 -0.15 1.48
N PRO A 222 19.36 0.96 0.76
CA PRO A 222 18.26 1.65 0.09
C PRO A 222 17.58 0.79 -0.97
N ASN A 223 16.25 0.88 -1.09
CA ASN A 223 15.45 0.26 -2.15
C ASN A 223 15.72 0.95 -3.51
N ASN A 224 16.86 0.66 -4.09
CA ASN A 224 17.30 1.24 -5.36
C ASN A 224 18.30 0.32 -6.06
N VAL A 225 18.07 0.06 -7.34
CA VAL A 225 18.86 -0.88 -8.15
C VAL A 225 20.37 -0.58 -8.13
N LEU A 226 20.76 0.68 -8.39
CA LEU A 226 22.16 1.05 -8.50
C LEU A 226 22.85 1.10 -7.14
N LYS A 227 22.18 1.65 -6.13
CA LYS A 227 22.72 1.70 -4.76
C LYS A 227 22.90 0.29 -4.18
N ALA A 228 21.99 -0.63 -4.46
CA ALA A 228 22.11 -2.03 -4.02
C ALA A 228 23.32 -2.71 -4.68
N ARG A 229 23.48 -2.58 -6.00
CA ARG A 229 24.67 -3.07 -6.72
C ARG A 229 25.97 -2.53 -6.10
N ASP A 230 26.05 -1.21 -5.95
CA ASP A 230 27.28 -0.55 -5.51
C ASP A 230 27.64 -0.92 -4.04
N LEU A 231 26.62 -1.07 -3.19
CA LEU A 231 26.82 -1.51 -1.81
C LEU A 231 27.33 -2.96 -1.73
N LEU A 232 26.78 -3.87 -2.52
CA LEU A 232 27.24 -5.26 -2.59
C LEU A 232 28.68 -5.33 -3.12
N ALA A 233 29.00 -4.53 -4.16
CA ALA A 233 30.37 -4.42 -4.67
C ALA A 233 31.37 -3.91 -3.62
N LYS A 234 30.94 -2.98 -2.75
CA LYS A 234 31.76 -2.47 -1.65
C LYS A 234 31.96 -3.50 -0.52
N LYS A 235 30.88 -4.24 -0.19
CA LYS A 235 30.92 -5.22 0.91
C LYS A 235 31.70 -6.48 0.55
N LYS A 236 31.76 -6.86 -0.71
CA LYS A 236 32.48 -8.05 -1.22
C LYS A 236 32.15 -9.33 -0.45
N LEU A 237 30.88 -9.53 -0.10
CA LEU A 237 30.44 -10.74 0.59
C LEU A 237 30.57 -11.96 -0.33
N ASP A 238 30.95 -13.08 0.25
CA ASP A 238 30.95 -14.38 -0.44
C ASP A 238 29.58 -15.04 -0.23
N PHE A 239 28.81 -15.19 -1.31
CA PHE A 239 27.47 -15.76 -1.25
C PHE A 239 27.14 -16.59 -2.49
N ASP A 240 26.18 -17.48 -2.34
CA ASP A 240 25.61 -18.35 -3.39
C ASP A 240 24.11 -18.15 -3.58
N ALA A 241 23.45 -17.34 -2.75
CA ALA A 241 22.09 -16.90 -2.97
C ALA A 241 21.83 -15.52 -2.35
N VAL A 242 20.87 -14.80 -2.94
CA VAL A 242 20.36 -13.52 -2.45
C VAL A 242 18.84 -13.56 -2.42
N ILE A 243 18.25 -13.19 -1.30
CA ILE A 243 16.82 -12.88 -1.17
C ILE A 243 16.72 -11.40 -0.84
N ALA A 244 15.90 -10.65 -1.57
CA ALA A 244 15.67 -9.24 -1.31
C ALA A 244 14.23 -9.00 -0.88
N SER A 245 14.00 -8.09 0.05
CA SER A 245 12.67 -7.69 0.50
C SER A 245 11.87 -6.89 -0.54
N ASP A 246 12.53 -6.49 -1.65
CA ASP A 246 11.94 -5.84 -2.82
C ASP A 246 12.73 -6.14 -4.10
N ASP A 247 12.06 -6.14 -5.24
CA ASP A 247 12.64 -6.46 -6.56
C ASP A 247 13.75 -5.51 -7.00
N ALA A 248 13.67 -4.22 -6.66
CA ALA A 248 14.71 -3.27 -7.06
C ALA A 248 16.08 -3.60 -6.42
N MET A 249 16.09 -4.05 -5.18
CA MET A 249 17.32 -4.52 -4.52
C MET A 249 17.81 -5.84 -5.14
N ALA A 250 16.88 -6.76 -5.47
CA ALA A 250 17.21 -8.02 -6.13
C ALA A 250 17.82 -7.80 -7.52
N VAL A 251 17.28 -6.89 -8.34
CA VAL A 251 17.88 -6.50 -9.62
C VAL A 251 19.25 -5.86 -9.42
N GLY A 252 19.45 -5.09 -8.33
CA GLY A 252 20.77 -4.59 -7.94
C GLY A 252 21.75 -5.71 -7.66
N ALA A 253 21.34 -6.75 -6.95
CA ALA A 253 22.13 -7.95 -6.68
C ALA A 253 22.45 -8.70 -7.99
N LEU A 254 21.45 -8.89 -8.86
CA LEU A 254 21.63 -9.51 -10.18
C LEU A 254 22.73 -8.78 -11.00
N LYS A 255 22.66 -7.45 -11.07
CA LYS A 255 23.68 -6.63 -11.74
C LYS A 255 25.07 -6.79 -11.14
N TYR A 256 25.16 -6.91 -9.81
CA TYR A 256 26.44 -7.17 -9.14
C TYR A 256 26.98 -8.54 -9.45
N VAL A 257 26.15 -9.59 -9.45
CA VAL A 257 26.55 -10.98 -9.80
C VAL A 257 27.11 -11.02 -11.22
N HIS A 258 26.47 -10.36 -12.19
CA HIS A 258 27.03 -10.24 -13.55
C HIS A 258 28.36 -9.48 -13.57
N GLN A 259 28.51 -8.42 -12.77
CA GLN A 259 29.74 -7.63 -12.73
C GLN A 259 30.95 -8.45 -12.23
N ILE A 260 30.71 -9.45 -11.40
CA ILE A 260 31.75 -10.39 -10.92
C ILE A 260 31.86 -11.66 -11.76
N ASN A 261 31.26 -11.68 -12.95
CA ASN A 261 31.26 -12.78 -13.92
C ASN A 261 30.76 -14.12 -13.35
N LYS A 262 29.74 -14.08 -12.48
CA LYS A 262 29.02 -15.28 -12.02
C LYS A 262 27.71 -15.45 -12.80
N SER A 263 27.30 -16.70 -13.00
CA SER A 263 26.07 -17.08 -13.67
C SER A 263 24.88 -17.14 -12.71
N ILE A 264 23.69 -16.82 -13.22
CA ILE A 264 22.42 -16.92 -12.51
C ILE A 264 21.51 -17.83 -13.34
N PRO A 265 20.96 -18.89 -12.76
CA PRO A 265 20.99 -19.30 -11.34
C PRO A 265 22.16 -20.23 -10.97
N GLU A 266 23.07 -20.63 -11.88
CA GLU A 266 24.03 -21.71 -11.69
C GLU A 266 24.98 -21.45 -10.50
N ASP A 267 25.62 -20.27 -10.47
CA ASP A 267 26.53 -19.87 -9.39
C ASP A 267 25.81 -19.21 -8.23
N VAL A 268 24.81 -18.37 -8.53
CA VAL A 268 24.08 -17.57 -7.54
C VAL A 268 22.60 -17.52 -7.86
N ASN A 269 21.75 -17.89 -6.92
CA ASN A 269 20.31 -17.64 -7.01
C ASN A 269 19.96 -16.23 -6.53
N VAL A 270 19.07 -15.54 -7.26
CA VAL A 270 18.55 -14.22 -6.87
C VAL A 270 17.03 -14.27 -6.84
N VAL A 271 16.45 -13.91 -5.69
CA VAL A 271 14.99 -13.89 -5.48
C VAL A 271 14.56 -12.51 -4.99
N GLY A 272 13.57 -11.93 -5.66
CA GLY A 272 12.95 -10.66 -5.29
C GLY A 272 11.67 -10.81 -4.49
N PHE A 273 10.96 -9.70 -4.29
CA PHE A 273 9.66 -9.64 -3.61
C PHE A 273 8.79 -8.55 -4.24
N ASN A 274 7.49 -8.80 -4.38
CA ASN A 274 6.42 -7.97 -4.95
C ASN A 274 6.11 -8.22 -6.43
N ASN A 275 6.91 -9.00 -7.16
CA ASN A 275 6.72 -9.36 -8.57
C ASN A 275 6.40 -8.13 -9.47
N SER A 276 7.22 -7.12 -9.38
CA SER A 276 7.12 -5.92 -10.20
C SER A 276 7.62 -6.17 -11.64
N GLU A 277 7.36 -5.23 -12.56
CA GLU A 277 7.89 -5.28 -13.93
C GLU A 277 9.42 -5.47 -14.01
N LEU A 278 10.15 -5.12 -12.96
CA LEU A 278 11.60 -5.33 -12.91
C LEU A 278 11.98 -6.79 -13.08
N CYS A 279 11.13 -7.73 -12.67
CA CYS A 279 11.41 -9.16 -12.74
C CYS A 279 11.49 -9.66 -14.18
N VAL A 280 10.69 -9.12 -15.09
CA VAL A 280 10.67 -9.45 -16.51
C VAL A 280 11.56 -8.52 -17.35
N CYS A 281 11.99 -7.38 -16.78
CA CYS A 281 12.91 -6.44 -17.45
C CYS A 281 14.39 -6.75 -17.24
N CYS A 282 14.73 -7.70 -16.38
CA CYS A 282 16.12 -8.12 -16.14
C CYS A 282 16.44 -9.41 -16.92
N TYR A 283 17.74 -9.71 -17.06
CA TYR A 283 18.19 -10.95 -17.69
C TYR A 283 19.21 -11.65 -16.78
N PRO A 284 19.01 -12.96 -16.47
CA PRO A 284 17.76 -13.70 -16.74
C PRO A 284 16.56 -13.07 -16.04
N GLU A 285 15.32 -13.43 -16.46
CA GLU A 285 14.13 -13.06 -15.71
C GLU A 285 14.23 -13.59 -14.27
N MET A 286 13.78 -12.77 -13.33
CA MET A 286 14.03 -13.04 -11.92
C MET A 286 12.79 -13.63 -11.23
N LEU A 287 13.00 -14.67 -10.44
CA LEU A 287 11.98 -15.16 -9.54
C LEU A 287 11.69 -14.11 -8.45
N SER A 288 10.43 -13.83 -8.23
CA SER A 288 9.98 -12.94 -7.18
C SER A 288 8.79 -13.50 -6.43
N LEU A 289 8.79 -13.32 -5.12
CA LEU A 289 7.68 -13.72 -4.27
C LEU A 289 6.53 -12.72 -4.44
N ILE A 290 5.34 -13.24 -4.76
CA ILE A 290 4.13 -12.44 -4.85
C ILE A 290 3.17 -12.81 -3.73
N HIS A 291 2.44 -11.84 -3.26
CA HIS A 291 1.34 -12.04 -2.36
C HIS A 291 0.14 -12.58 -3.14
N ILE A 292 -0.22 -13.80 -2.91
CA ILE A 292 -1.43 -14.43 -3.45
C ILE A 292 -2.51 -14.40 -2.37
#